data_f34e3d7fa0990655e88d5919a8fcf9cd
#
_entry.id   f34e3d7fa0990655e88d5919a8fcf9cd
#
_cell.length_a   1.000
_cell.length_b   1.000
_cell.length_c   1.000
_cell.angle_alpha   90.00
_cell.angle_beta   90.00
_cell.angle_gamma   90.00
#
_symmetry.space_group_name_H-M   'P 1'
#
loop_
_entity.id
_entity.type
_entity.pdbx_description
1 polymer ?
#
loop_
_entity_poly.entity_id
_entity_poly.type
_entity_poly.pdbx_seq_one_letter_code
_entity_poly.pdbx_strand_id
1 'polypeptide(L)'
;MIEDPSKLLLQDRWAPVTSDMGFLEADAERAARAFSSWQGGLWASDGVTVDARPVAGSLEQVISSLLPLTDGEKQRHLFIPTRSAWTAYFDNGYRGTDAVSAMSYLAQVVGCRGMRVGAVPHTFRKDKGRYGIVALEVYGPRQTDWLNYLRTIYAMNDGGRWVFGQSGEPLPFEKLERYQARKVRDRFTFEMLAEYLHHLGLSPFQEDFYLPQGAPAWLVEKTGTFVPAQTEFTLAQARADF
;
A
#
# COMPACT_ATOMS: atom_id res chain seq x y z
N MET A 1 11.40 -12.64 -7.99
CA MET A 1 10.00 -13.13 -7.90
C MET A 1 9.76 -13.61 -6.47
N ILE A 2 8.56 -13.45 -5.93
CA ILE A 2 8.22 -13.95 -4.61
C ILE A 2 7.84 -15.41 -4.77
N GLU A 3 8.70 -16.30 -4.27
CA GLU A 3 8.50 -17.76 -4.35
C GLU A 3 7.93 -18.32 -3.03
N ASP A 4 8.16 -17.59 -1.93
CA ASP A 4 7.76 -17.99 -0.59
C ASP A 4 6.83 -16.91 0.04
N PRO A 5 5.51 -17.15 0.07
CA PRO A 5 4.55 -16.24 0.68
C PRO A 5 4.77 -16.00 2.18
N SER A 6 5.48 -16.89 2.87
CA SER A 6 5.79 -16.70 4.30
C SER A 6 6.70 -15.48 4.57
N LYS A 7 7.39 -14.98 3.55
CA LYS A 7 8.20 -13.75 3.62
C LYS A 7 7.38 -12.46 3.55
N LEU A 8 6.10 -12.55 3.20
CA LEU A 8 5.21 -11.39 3.11
C LEU A 8 4.60 -11.07 4.48
N LEU A 9 4.11 -9.85 4.61
CA LEU A 9 3.46 -9.40 5.83
C LEU A 9 2.32 -10.35 6.22
N LEU A 10 2.30 -10.76 7.49
CA LEU A 10 1.33 -11.72 8.03
C LEU A 10 1.25 -13.01 7.19
N GLN A 11 2.38 -13.41 6.57
CA GLN A 11 2.50 -14.61 5.76
C GLN A 11 1.44 -14.69 4.64
N ASP A 12 1.13 -13.54 4.03
CA ASP A 12 0.12 -13.40 2.96
C ASP A 12 -1.32 -13.75 3.38
N ARG A 13 -1.59 -13.91 4.69
CA ARG A 13 -2.94 -14.25 5.17
C ARG A 13 -3.96 -13.14 4.97
N TRP A 14 -3.49 -11.90 4.88
CA TRP A 14 -4.33 -10.71 4.67
C TRP A 14 -4.32 -10.19 3.22
N ALA A 15 -3.80 -10.98 2.28
CA ALA A 15 -4.00 -10.65 0.86
C ALA A 15 -5.50 -10.64 0.51
N PRO A 16 -5.95 -9.70 -0.35
CA PRO A 16 -5.18 -8.70 -1.10
C PRO A 16 -4.83 -7.42 -0.32
N VAL A 17 -5.38 -7.17 0.88
CA VAL A 17 -5.19 -5.92 1.64
C VAL A 17 -3.71 -5.58 1.83
N THR A 18 -2.88 -6.57 2.18
CA THR A 18 -1.45 -6.37 2.44
C THR A 18 -0.54 -6.57 1.22
N SER A 19 -1.11 -6.83 0.06
CA SER A 19 -0.33 -7.05 -1.19
C SER A 19 0.15 -5.75 -1.84
N ASP A 20 -0.53 -4.65 -1.52
CA ASP A 20 -0.14 -3.28 -1.88
C ASP A 20 -0.19 -2.43 -0.61
N MET A 21 0.87 -1.70 -0.33
CA MET A 21 1.04 -0.98 0.93
C MET A 21 1.44 0.46 0.63
N GLY A 22 0.79 1.41 1.31
CA GLY A 22 1.21 2.80 1.31
C GLY A 22 2.13 3.11 2.50
N PHE A 23 3.03 4.07 2.31
CA PHE A 23 3.83 4.64 3.40
C PHE A 23 3.91 6.15 3.24
N LEU A 24 3.76 6.87 4.35
CA LEU A 24 3.89 8.32 4.41
C LEU A 24 4.93 8.70 5.47
N GLU A 25 5.90 9.54 5.13
CA GLU A 25 6.95 10.01 6.06
C GLU A 25 6.40 11.07 7.01
N ALA A 26 5.49 10.66 7.87
CA ALA A 26 4.79 11.51 8.82
C ALA A 26 4.27 10.68 9.99
N ASP A 27 3.88 11.35 11.07
CA ASP A 27 3.18 10.76 12.20
C ASP A 27 1.79 10.23 11.80
N ALA A 28 1.36 9.11 12.40
CA ALA A 28 0.13 8.41 12.03
C ALA A 28 -1.14 9.24 12.30
N GLU A 29 -1.19 9.98 13.40
CA GLU A 29 -2.31 10.87 13.70
C GLU A 29 -2.37 12.01 12.68
N ARG A 30 -1.24 12.64 12.39
CA ARG A 30 -1.14 13.71 11.40
C ARG A 30 -1.57 13.23 10.01
N ALA A 31 -1.12 12.06 9.60
CA ALA A 31 -1.49 11.45 8.32
C ALA A 31 -3.00 11.16 8.23
N ALA A 32 -3.57 10.55 9.28
CA ALA A 32 -4.99 10.23 9.36
C ALA A 32 -5.87 11.49 9.36
N ARG A 33 -5.49 12.52 10.10
CA ARG A 33 -6.23 13.80 10.15
C ARG A 33 -6.15 14.56 8.82
N ALA A 34 -4.99 14.56 8.16
CA ALA A 34 -4.84 15.15 6.82
C ALA A 34 -5.73 14.43 5.79
N PHE A 35 -5.76 13.08 5.84
CA PHE A 35 -6.61 12.27 5.00
C PHE A 35 -8.11 12.51 5.28
N SER A 36 -8.52 12.54 6.56
CA SER A 36 -9.90 12.82 6.97
C SER A 36 -10.36 14.20 6.49
N SER A 37 -9.52 15.22 6.63
CA SER A 37 -9.82 16.58 6.15
C SER A 37 -9.99 16.63 4.63
N TRP A 38 -9.09 15.97 3.90
CA TRP A 38 -9.18 15.89 2.45
C TRP A 38 -10.46 15.19 2.00
N GLN A 39 -10.72 14.00 2.51
CA GLN A 39 -11.90 13.22 2.14
C GLN A 39 -13.19 13.91 2.59
N GLY A 40 -13.20 14.51 3.77
CA GLY A 40 -14.33 15.30 4.25
C GLY A 40 -14.68 16.47 3.33
N GLY A 41 -13.68 17.12 2.76
CA GLY A 41 -13.87 18.17 1.75
C GLY A 41 -14.47 17.62 0.44
N LEU A 42 -14.05 16.45 -0.01
CA LEU A 42 -14.58 15.83 -1.23
C LEU A 42 -16.05 15.40 -1.09
N TRP A 43 -16.44 14.91 0.09
CA TRP A 43 -17.76 14.36 0.35
C TRP A 43 -18.72 15.33 1.07
N ALA A 44 -18.32 16.59 1.24
CA ALA A 44 -19.10 17.58 2.01
C ALA A 44 -20.52 17.80 1.48
N SER A 45 -20.73 17.70 0.14
CA SER A 45 -22.04 17.87 -0.50
C SER A 45 -22.93 16.62 -0.45
N ASP A 46 -22.36 15.46 -0.14
CA ASP A 46 -23.04 14.17 -0.30
C ASP A 46 -23.56 13.60 1.02
N GLY A 47 -23.44 14.36 2.12
CA GLY A 47 -23.91 13.95 3.45
C GLY A 47 -23.11 12.81 4.07
N VAL A 48 -21.87 12.62 3.60
CA VAL A 48 -20.92 11.65 4.15
C VAL A 48 -20.06 12.32 5.22
N THR A 49 -19.98 11.69 6.39
CA THR A 49 -19.08 12.11 7.47
C THR A 49 -17.79 11.31 7.39
N VAL A 50 -16.66 11.96 7.63
CA VAL A 50 -15.33 11.35 7.60
C VAL A 50 -14.61 11.61 8.92
N ASP A 51 -14.50 10.57 9.74
CA ASP A 51 -13.94 10.66 11.08
C ASP A 51 -12.66 9.87 11.24
N ALA A 52 -11.70 10.42 12.00
CA ALA A 52 -10.46 9.75 12.35
C ALA A 52 -10.45 9.42 13.86
N ARG A 53 -10.20 8.17 14.21
CA ARG A 53 -10.13 7.69 15.60
C ARG A 53 -8.98 6.74 15.85
N PRO A 54 -8.41 6.71 17.06
CA PRO A 54 -7.37 5.73 17.39
C PRO A 54 -7.96 4.32 17.52
N VAL A 55 -7.15 3.32 17.14
CA VAL A 55 -7.43 1.89 17.28
C VAL A 55 -6.21 1.22 17.89
N ALA A 56 -6.41 0.45 18.98
CA ALA A 56 -5.36 -0.30 19.65
C ALA A 56 -5.55 -1.81 19.45
N GLY A 57 -4.47 -2.57 19.56
CA GLY A 57 -4.48 -4.03 19.45
C GLY A 57 -3.22 -4.56 18.81
N SER A 58 -3.16 -5.88 18.56
CA SER A 58 -2.12 -6.48 17.72
C SER A 58 -2.27 -6.00 16.26
N LEU A 59 -1.22 -6.18 15.46
CA LEU A 59 -1.26 -5.79 14.03
C LEU A 59 -2.47 -6.42 13.32
N GLU A 60 -2.72 -7.69 13.54
CA GLU A 60 -3.83 -8.41 12.90
C GLU A 60 -5.20 -7.89 13.38
N GLN A 61 -5.34 -7.57 14.68
CA GLN A 61 -6.57 -6.95 15.20
C GLN A 61 -6.81 -5.56 14.59
N VAL A 62 -5.75 -4.77 14.45
CA VAL A 62 -5.83 -3.43 13.86
C VAL A 62 -6.20 -3.52 12.37
N ILE A 63 -5.59 -4.41 11.60
CA ILE A 63 -5.94 -4.61 10.18
C ILE A 63 -7.39 -5.15 10.05
N SER A 64 -7.87 -5.95 10.99
CA SER A 64 -9.24 -6.45 10.97
C SER A 64 -10.30 -5.34 11.09
N SER A 65 -9.95 -4.16 11.57
CA SER A 65 -10.85 -3.00 11.59
C SER A 65 -11.24 -2.48 10.19
N LEU A 66 -10.50 -2.90 9.16
CA LEU A 66 -10.86 -2.61 7.77
C LEU A 66 -12.06 -3.43 7.26
N LEU A 67 -12.43 -4.53 7.92
CA LEU A 67 -13.53 -5.39 7.47
C LEU A 67 -14.90 -4.75 7.77
N PRO A 68 -15.90 -4.98 6.88
CA PRO A 68 -15.84 -5.70 5.62
C PRO A 68 -15.05 -4.94 4.55
N LEU A 69 -14.56 -5.69 3.54
CA LEU A 69 -13.96 -5.08 2.34
C LEU A 69 -15.08 -4.59 1.41
N THR A 70 -14.81 -3.55 0.62
CA THR A 70 -15.80 -2.99 -0.31
C THR A 70 -15.26 -2.90 -1.72
N ASP A 71 -16.17 -3.05 -2.68
CA ASP A 71 -15.90 -2.71 -4.05
C ASP A 71 -16.34 -1.24 -4.30
N GLY A 72 -15.68 -0.54 -5.25
CA GLY A 72 -15.93 0.86 -5.50
C GLY A 72 -15.26 1.81 -4.49
N GLU A 73 -16.04 2.64 -3.79
CA GLU A 73 -15.49 3.60 -2.83
C GLU A 73 -15.00 2.91 -1.55
N LYS A 74 -13.76 3.18 -1.15
CA LYS A 74 -13.20 2.67 0.10
C LYS A 74 -13.74 3.48 1.27
N GLN A 75 -14.31 2.80 2.24
CA GLN A 75 -14.95 3.43 3.39
C GLN A 75 -14.06 3.47 4.63
N ARG A 76 -13.05 2.59 4.70
CA ARG A 76 -12.14 2.49 5.84
C ARG A 76 -10.70 2.58 5.39
N HIS A 77 -9.94 3.44 6.08
CA HIS A 77 -8.55 3.71 5.79
C HIS A 77 -7.78 3.66 7.10
N LEU A 78 -6.67 2.93 7.12
CA LEU A 78 -5.93 2.63 8.32
C LEU A 78 -4.51 3.18 8.20
N PHE A 79 -4.10 3.95 9.19
CA PHE A 79 -2.77 4.52 9.33
C PHE A 79 -2.09 3.89 10.54
N ILE A 80 -1.04 3.12 10.31
CA ILE A 80 -0.34 2.35 11.35
C ILE A 80 1.05 2.93 11.59
N PRO A 81 1.39 3.39 12.81
CA PRO A 81 2.73 3.86 13.11
C PRO A 81 3.74 2.70 13.00
N THR A 82 4.95 3.01 12.55
CA THR A 82 6.03 2.04 12.42
C THR A 82 7.20 2.40 13.34
N ARG A 83 8.21 1.54 13.43
CA ARG A 83 9.46 1.81 14.18
C ARG A 83 10.39 2.82 13.49
N SER A 84 9.90 3.49 12.47
CA SER A 84 10.65 4.51 11.72
C SER A 84 9.87 5.82 11.64
N ALA A 85 10.34 6.75 10.83
CA ALA A 85 9.62 8.00 10.54
C ALA A 85 8.40 7.81 9.61
N TRP A 86 8.11 6.58 9.20
CA TRP A 86 7.05 6.26 8.25
C TRP A 86 5.81 5.72 8.95
N THR A 87 4.66 6.11 8.46
CA THR A 87 3.36 5.53 8.79
C THR A 87 2.91 4.66 7.63
N ALA A 88 2.50 3.42 7.93
CA ALA A 88 1.91 2.53 6.94
C ALA A 88 0.44 2.85 6.71
N TYR A 89 -0.03 2.65 5.48
CA TYR A 89 -1.40 2.88 5.04
C TYR A 89 -1.98 1.64 4.38
N PHE A 90 -3.21 1.33 4.76
CA PHE A 90 -4.06 0.30 4.15
C PHE A 90 -5.49 0.83 4.02
N ASP A 91 -6.25 0.28 3.07
CA ASP A 91 -7.68 0.54 2.96
C ASP A 91 -8.50 -0.74 2.79
N ASN A 92 -9.83 -0.62 2.83
CA ASN A 92 -10.72 -1.77 2.73
C ASN A 92 -11.16 -2.09 1.29
N GLY A 93 -10.33 -1.81 0.31
CA GLY A 93 -10.60 -2.18 -1.07
C GLY A 93 -10.66 -3.70 -1.26
N TYR A 94 -11.71 -4.19 -1.91
CA TYR A 94 -11.92 -5.61 -2.21
C TYR A 94 -10.78 -6.23 -3.04
N ARG A 95 -10.16 -5.44 -3.91
CA ARG A 95 -9.02 -5.87 -4.74
C ARG A 95 -7.65 -5.55 -4.13
N GLY A 96 -7.64 -5.10 -2.88
CA GLY A 96 -6.45 -4.66 -2.16
C GLY A 96 -6.38 -3.16 -1.97
N THR A 97 -5.41 -2.74 -1.19
CA THR A 97 -5.15 -1.34 -0.88
C THR A 97 -4.82 -0.54 -2.15
N ASP A 98 -5.47 0.61 -2.33
CA ASP A 98 -5.12 1.60 -3.36
C ASP A 98 -4.21 2.69 -2.76
N ALA A 99 -2.93 2.37 -2.67
CA ALA A 99 -1.96 3.27 -2.06
C ALA A 99 -1.54 4.44 -2.97
N VAL A 100 -1.71 4.31 -4.30
CA VAL A 100 -1.20 5.30 -5.26
C VAL A 100 -1.82 6.68 -5.02
N SER A 101 -3.14 6.75 -5.11
CA SER A 101 -3.87 8.02 -4.99
C SER A 101 -3.70 8.66 -3.62
N ALA A 102 -3.80 7.85 -2.56
CA ALA A 102 -3.70 8.32 -1.18
C ALA A 102 -2.29 8.85 -0.86
N MET A 103 -1.24 8.06 -1.16
CA MET A 103 0.13 8.44 -0.80
C MET A 103 0.66 9.59 -1.64
N SER A 104 0.34 9.62 -2.94
CA SER A 104 0.72 10.72 -3.83
C SER A 104 0.11 12.05 -3.34
N TYR A 105 -1.20 12.07 -3.07
CA TYR A 105 -1.87 13.28 -2.60
C TYR A 105 -1.40 13.72 -1.20
N LEU A 106 -1.34 12.81 -0.25
CA LEU A 106 -0.90 13.11 1.12
C LEU A 106 0.55 13.61 1.18
N ALA A 107 1.43 13.08 0.34
CA ALA A 107 2.81 13.56 0.25
C ALA A 107 2.87 15.06 -0.04
N GLN A 108 2.00 15.57 -0.93
CA GLN A 108 1.92 16.99 -1.24
C GLN A 108 1.29 17.80 -0.10
N VAL A 109 0.15 17.36 0.43
CA VAL A 109 -0.59 18.10 1.46
C VAL A 109 0.17 18.16 2.78
N VAL A 110 0.80 17.06 3.17
CA VAL A 110 1.59 16.97 4.41
C VAL A 110 2.99 17.56 4.25
N GLY A 111 3.47 17.68 3.01
CA GLY A 111 4.80 18.23 2.69
C GLY A 111 5.94 17.26 2.99
N CYS A 112 5.74 15.97 2.74
CA CYS A 112 6.70 14.90 3.04
C CYS A 112 6.83 13.92 1.86
N ARG A 113 7.60 12.83 2.04
CA ARG A 113 7.64 11.75 1.06
C ARG A 113 6.48 10.78 1.28
N GLY A 114 6.00 10.21 0.18
CA GLY A 114 5.09 9.08 0.17
C GLY A 114 5.69 7.90 -0.61
N MET A 115 5.22 6.70 -0.34
CA MET A 115 5.62 5.50 -1.10
C MET A 115 4.45 4.55 -1.30
N ARG A 116 4.51 3.83 -2.42
CA ARG A 116 3.75 2.59 -2.65
C ARG A 116 4.71 1.42 -2.77
N VAL A 117 4.38 0.33 -2.11
CA VAL A 117 5.12 -0.93 -2.12
C VAL A 117 4.18 -2.05 -2.55
N GLY A 118 4.39 -2.60 -3.74
CA GLY A 118 3.60 -3.73 -4.25
C GLY A 118 4.40 -5.03 -4.17
N ALA A 119 3.81 -6.08 -3.59
CA ALA A 119 4.44 -7.39 -3.44
C ALA A 119 3.40 -8.52 -3.55
N VAL A 120 3.21 -9.03 -4.78
CA VAL A 120 2.26 -10.12 -5.07
C VAL A 120 3.03 -11.34 -5.58
N PRO A 121 2.88 -12.52 -4.97
CA PRO A 121 3.44 -13.76 -5.47
C PRO A 121 2.87 -14.13 -6.84
N HIS A 122 3.72 -14.64 -7.74
CA HIS A 122 3.24 -15.17 -9.01
C HIS A 122 2.82 -16.64 -8.85
N THR A 123 1.53 -16.87 -8.71
CA THR A 123 0.96 -18.21 -8.51
C THR A 123 0.09 -18.66 -9.69
N PHE A 124 -0.04 -17.84 -10.72
CA PHE A 124 -0.92 -18.11 -11.85
C PHE A 124 -0.52 -19.41 -12.60
N ARG A 125 -1.46 -20.36 -12.62
CA ARG A 125 -1.33 -21.65 -13.33
C ARG A 125 -2.70 -22.12 -13.79
N LYS A 126 -2.80 -22.56 -15.06
CA LYS A 126 -4.04 -23.16 -15.62
C LYS A 126 -5.28 -22.28 -15.35
N ASP A 127 -5.17 -21.00 -15.67
CA ASP A 127 -6.22 -19.98 -15.52
C ASP A 127 -6.68 -19.67 -14.10
N LYS A 128 -5.86 -20.02 -13.10
CA LYS A 128 -6.11 -19.72 -11.69
C LYS A 128 -4.86 -19.16 -11.01
N GLY A 129 -5.07 -18.33 -9.99
CA GLY A 129 -4.01 -17.72 -9.18
C GLY A 129 -3.69 -16.30 -9.60
N ARG A 130 -2.61 -15.77 -9.06
CA ARG A 130 -2.24 -14.35 -9.13
C ARG A 130 -1.11 -14.10 -10.11
N TYR A 131 -1.18 -12.99 -10.81
CA TYR A 131 -0.04 -12.45 -11.55
C TYR A 131 0.90 -11.75 -10.58
N GLY A 132 2.20 -12.06 -10.66
CA GLY A 132 3.21 -11.55 -9.74
C GLY A 132 3.53 -10.08 -9.99
N ILE A 133 3.73 -9.33 -8.89
CA ILE A 133 4.14 -7.92 -8.89
C ILE A 133 5.24 -7.73 -7.85
N VAL A 134 6.28 -6.99 -8.22
CA VAL A 134 7.23 -6.35 -7.31
C VAL A 134 7.35 -4.91 -7.75
N ALA A 135 6.95 -3.96 -6.91
CA ALA A 135 6.89 -2.55 -7.28
C ALA A 135 7.31 -1.63 -6.12
N LEU A 136 7.99 -0.55 -6.46
CA LEU A 136 8.32 0.57 -5.59
C LEU A 136 8.02 1.87 -6.33
N GLU A 137 7.18 2.71 -5.73
CA GLU A 137 6.92 4.07 -6.20
C GLU A 137 7.17 5.04 -5.06
N VAL A 138 7.92 6.09 -5.35
CA VAL A 138 8.27 7.15 -4.38
C VAL A 138 7.67 8.46 -4.86
N TYR A 139 6.94 9.11 -3.99
CA TYR A 139 6.30 10.41 -4.23
C TYR A 139 6.97 11.50 -3.41
N GLY A 140 7.05 12.71 -3.98
CA GLY A 140 7.59 13.89 -3.31
C GLY A 140 6.50 14.86 -2.86
N PRO A 141 6.89 15.89 -2.06
CA PRO A 141 5.96 16.93 -1.62
C PRO A 141 5.63 17.94 -2.72
N ARG A 142 6.34 17.91 -3.83
CA ARG A 142 6.19 18.88 -4.94
C ARG A 142 5.83 18.16 -6.22
N GLN A 143 5.05 18.83 -7.04
CA GLN A 143 4.74 18.36 -8.40
C GLN A 143 6.02 18.23 -9.23
N THR A 144 6.07 17.19 -10.06
CA THR A 144 7.11 16.92 -11.05
C THR A 144 6.49 16.97 -12.46
N ASP A 145 7.20 16.53 -13.48
CA ASP A 145 6.66 16.42 -14.85
C ASP A 145 5.48 15.44 -14.94
N TRP A 146 5.41 14.49 -14.02
CA TRP A 146 4.29 13.56 -13.92
C TRP A 146 3.81 13.46 -12.47
N LEU A 147 2.70 14.15 -12.15
CA LEU A 147 2.16 14.26 -10.79
C LEU A 147 3.23 14.73 -9.80
N ASN A 148 3.61 13.88 -8.83
CA ASN A 148 4.70 14.11 -7.89
C ASN A 148 5.61 12.88 -7.73
N TYR A 149 5.70 12.03 -8.77
CA TYR A 149 6.59 10.88 -8.78
C TYR A 149 8.05 11.31 -8.76
N LEU A 150 8.82 10.78 -7.83
CA LEU A 150 10.28 10.91 -7.76
C LEU A 150 10.97 9.70 -8.38
N ARG A 151 10.47 8.50 -8.06
CA ARG A 151 11.02 7.25 -8.56
C ARG A 151 9.94 6.19 -8.70
N THR A 152 9.99 5.44 -9.81
CA THR A 152 9.16 4.25 -10.04
C THR A 152 10.05 3.12 -10.52
N ILE A 153 9.88 1.92 -9.94
CA ILE A 153 10.54 0.68 -10.38
C ILE A 153 9.55 -0.46 -10.19
N TYR A 154 9.37 -1.28 -11.23
CA TYR A 154 8.54 -2.47 -11.11
C TYR A 154 8.97 -3.59 -12.03
N ALA A 155 8.70 -4.82 -11.62
CA ALA A 155 8.62 -5.99 -12.46
C ALA A 155 7.31 -6.70 -12.18
N MET A 156 6.45 -6.83 -13.18
CA MET A 156 5.12 -7.43 -13.03
C MET A 156 4.81 -8.38 -14.20
N ASN A 157 3.93 -9.35 -13.95
CA ASN A 157 3.38 -10.17 -15.02
C ASN A 157 2.10 -9.51 -15.54
N ASP A 158 2.12 -9.14 -16.82
CA ASP A 158 1.00 -8.49 -17.50
C ASP A 158 0.32 -9.50 -18.42
N GLY A 159 -0.61 -10.28 -17.86
CA GLY A 159 -1.41 -11.22 -18.64
C GLY A 159 -0.63 -12.32 -19.36
N GLY A 160 0.46 -12.82 -18.77
CA GLY A 160 1.25 -13.94 -19.30
C GLY A 160 2.70 -13.59 -19.68
N ARG A 161 3.08 -12.32 -19.71
CA ARG A 161 4.47 -11.89 -19.91
C ARG A 161 4.94 -11.01 -18.77
N TRP A 162 6.26 -11.06 -18.51
CA TRP A 162 6.89 -10.16 -17.55
C TRP A 162 7.25 -8.84 -18.22
N VAL A 163 6.90 -7.75 -17.56
CA VAL A 163 7.23 -6.38 -17.93
C VAL A 163 8.07 -5.78 -16.82
N PHE A 164 9.10 -5.04 -17.19
CA PHE A 164 9.91 -4.23 -16.29
C PHE A 164 9.82 -2.77 -16.75
N GLY A 165 9.62 -1.88 -15.81
CA GLY A 165 9.65 -0.44 -16.06
C GLY A 165 10.33 0.30 -14.92
N GLN A 166 10.88 1.45 -15.26
CA GLN A 166 11.44 2.40 -14.31
C GLN A 166 11.34 3.82 -14.84
N SER A 167 11.23 4.80 -13.93
CA SER A 167 11.27 6.24 -14.25
C SER A 167 11.77 7.04 -13.05
N GLY A 168 12.20 8.27 -13.27
CA GLY A 168 12.80 9.15 -12.28
C GLY A 168 14.27 8.85 -12.02
N GLU A 169 14.93 9.71 -11.24
CA GLU A 169 16.34 9.57 -10.91
C GLU A 169 16.58 8.36 -10.01
N PRO A 170 17.57 7.50 -10.33
CA PRO A 170 17.91 6.35 -9.51
C PRO A 170 18.33 6.75 -8.09
N LEU A 171 17.91 5.97 -7.11
CA LEU A 171 18.36 6.12 -5.73
C LEU A 171 19.80 5.59 -5.59
N PRO A 172 20.64 6.17 -4.69
CA PRO A 172 22.08 5.86 -4.62
C PRO A 172 22.43 4.39 -4.36
N PHE A 173 21.49 3.62 -3.80
CA PHE A 173 21.66 2.20 -3.44
C PHE A 173 21.10 1.24 -4.49
N GLU A 174 20.57 1.73 -5.61
CA GLU A 174 19.99 0.87 -6.64
C GLU A 174 21.05 0.08 -7.39
N LYS A 175 20.74 -1.17 -7.70
CA LYS A 175 21.58 -2.09 -8.47
C LYS A 175 21.28 -1.99 -9.96
N LEU A 176 21.70 -0.89 -10.59
CA LEU A 176 21.35 -0.55 -11.98
C LEU A 176 21.78 -1.63 -12.98
N GLU A 177 22.87 -2.35 -12.71
CA GLU A 177 23.35 -3.45 -13.53
C GLU A 177 22.35 -4.61 -13.59
N ARG A 178 21.55 -4.81 -12.53
CA ARG A 178 20.50 -5.85 -12.48
C ARG A 178 19.34 -5.54 -13.41
N TYR A 179 19.07 -4.28 -13.72
CA TYR A 179 17.98 -3.86 -14.60
C TYR A 179 18.21 -4.29 -16.06
N GLN A 180 19.43 -4.72 -16.40
CA GLN A 180 19.79 -5.28 -17.68
C GLN A 180 19.73 -6.82 -17.74
N ALA A 181 19.27 -7.49 -16.67
CA ALA A 181 19.20 -8.95 -16.64
C ALA A 181 18.37 -9.48 -17.82
N ARG A 182 18.84 -10.61 -18.40
CA ARG A 182 18.20 -11.23 -19.58
C ARG A 182 16.75 -11.59 -19.32
N LYS A 183 16.46 -12.19 -18.17
CA LYS A 183 15.09 -12.50 -17.76
C LYS A 183 14.47 -11.28 -17.11
N VAL A 184 13.38 -10.78 -17.68
CA VAL A 184 12.72 -9.55 -17.22
C VAL A 184 12.32 -9.62 -15.75
N ARG A 185 11.84 -10.76 -15.26
CA ARG A 185 11.46 -10.98 -13.85
C ARG A 185 12.64 -10.89 -12.86
N ASP A 186 13.88 -11.00 -13.36
CA ASP A 186 15.09 -10.93 -12.53
C ASP A 186 15.66 -9.50 -12.47
N ARG A 187 15.08 -8.55 -13.21
CA ARG A 187 15.52 -7.15 -13.25
C ARG A 187 15.18 -6.40 -11.96
N PHE A 188 14.04 -6.73 -11.34
CA PHE A 188 13.66 -6.21 -10.03
C PHE A 188 13.00 -7.31 -9.23
N THR A 189 13.68 -7.82 -8.22
CA THR A 189 13.23 -8.97 -7.41
C THR A 189 12.72 -8.50 -6.04
N PHE A 190 12.03 -9.40 -5.33
CA PHE A 190 11.57 -9.15 -3.97
C PHE A 190 12.73 -8.85 -3.01
N GLU A 191 13.85 -9.53 -3.15
CA GLU A 191 15.05 -9.31 -2.35
C GLU A 191 15.62 -7.90 -2.60
N MET A 192 15.63 -7.44 -3.86
CA MET A 192 16.03 -6.06 -4.18
C MET A 192 15.05 -5.05 -3.60
N LEU A 193 13.73 -5.31 -3.71
CA LEU A 193 12.72 -4.46 -3.09
C LEU A 193 12.94 -4.36 -1.58
N ALA A 194 13.10 -5.48 -0.88
CA ALA A 194 13.32 -5.49 0.57
C ALA A 194 14.60 -4.74 0.97
N GLU A 195 15.68 -4.90 0.21
CA GLU A 195 16.94 -4.19 0.40
C GLU A 195 16.78 -2.67 0.19
N TYR A 196 16.10 -2.26 -0.88
CA TYR A 196 15.87 -0.84 -1.16
C TYR A 196 14.99 -0.18 -0.10
N LEU A 197 13.96 -0.88 0.36
CA LEU A 197 13.12 -0.43 1.46
C LEU A 197 13.89 -0.29 2.76
N HIS A 198 14.80 -1.22 3.05
CA HIS A 198 15.66 -1.13 4.22
C HIS A 198 16.55 0.13 4.18
N HIS A 199 17.14 0.48 3.04
CA HIS A 199 17.87 1.74 2.87
C HIS A 199 16.99 2.99 3.05
N LEU A 200 15.69 2.88 2.82
CA LEU A 200 14.70 3.93 3.07
C LEU A 200 14.15 3.93 4.51
N GLY A 201 14.67 3.05 5.37
CA GLY A 201 14.24 2.92 6.77
C GLY A 201 12.94 2.12 6.95
N LEU A 202 12.61 1.24 6.01
CA LEU A 202 11.38 0.45 6.00
C LEU A 202 11.68 -1.05 6.08
N SER A 203 10.89 -1.76 6.88
CA SER A 203 10.89 -3.23 6.96
C SER A 203 9.45 -3.76 6.87
N PRO A 204 8.73 -3.50 5.75
CA PRO A 204 7.28 -3.64 5.69
C PRO A 204 6.79 -5.09 5.75
N PHE A 205 7.67 -6.06 5.59
CA PHE A 205 7.32 -7.48 5.63
C PHE A 205 7.51 -8.10 7.03
N GLN A 206 7.99 -7.32 8.01
CA GLN A 206 8.21 -7.74 9.40
C GLN A 206 7.09 -7.23 10.29
N GLU A 207 6.40 -8.13 11.01
CA GLU A 207 5.27 -7.76 11.87
C GLU A 207 5.69 -6.84 13.02
N ASP A 208 6.88 -7.03 13.56
CA ASP A 208 7.41 -6.22 14.67
C ASP A 208 7.86 -4.80 14.24
N PHE A 209 7.87 -4.51 12.94
CA PHE A 209 8.08 -3.17 12.41
C PHE A 209 6.91 -2.22 12.72
N TYR A 210 5.72 -2.76 12.91
CA TYR A 210 4.48 -2.00 13.14
C TYR A 210 4.16 -1.83 14.63
N LEU A 211 3.38 -0.81 14.96
CA LEU A 211 2.84 -0.54 16.30
C LEU A 211 3.91 -0.50 17.41
N PRO A 212 4.96 0.33 17.29
CA PRO A 212 6.02 0.38 18.30
C PRO A 212 5.46 0.73 19.67
N GLN A 213 5.87 -0.02 20.70
CA GLN A 213 5.50 0.25 22.10
C GLN A 213 3.99 0.36 22.37
N GLY A 214 3.14 -0.29 21.54
CA GLY A 214 1.70 -0.22 21.68
C GLY A 214 1.08 1.12 21.22
N ALA A 215 1.80 1.90 20.41
CA ALA A 215 1.26 3.12 19.82
C ALA A 215 -0.01 2.78 19.02
N PRO A 216 -1.11 3.56 19.17
CA PRO A 216 -2.34 3.28 18.48
C PRO A 216 -2.19 3.52 16.96
N ALA A 217 -2.83 2.68 16.18
CA ALA A 217 -3.13 3.01 14.78
C ALA A 217 -4.30 4.01 14.72
N TRP A 218 -4.52 4.60 13.55
CA TRP A 218 -5.61 5.53 13.32
C TRP A 218 -6.49 5.00 12.18
N LEU A 219 -7.77 4.80 12.49
CA LEU A 219 -8.78 4.43 11.51
C LEU A 219 -9.53 5.68 11.06
N VAL A 220 -9.55 5.93 9.76
CA VAL A 220 -10.43 6.93 9.15
C VAL A 220 -11.61 6.18 8.53
N GLU A 221 -12.81 6.56 8.93
CA GLU A 221 -14.04 5.90 8.49
C GLU A 221 -14.98 6.91 7.84
N LYS A 222 -15.49 6.55 6.66
CA LYS A 222 -16.52 7.30 5.95
C LYS A 222 -17.86 6.67 6.27
N THR A 223 -18.79 7.45 6.80
CA THR A 223 -20.15 7.01 7.14
C THR A 223 -21.18 7.88 6.43
N GLY A 224 -22.25 7.26 5.95
CA GLY A 224 -23.31 7.92 5.18
C GLY A 224 -23.85 7.04 4.09
N THR A 225 -24.59 7.63 3.15
CA THR A 225 -25.16 6.92 2.01
C THR A 225 -24.28 7.11 0.80
N PHE A 226 -23.72 6.02 0.27
CA PHE A 226 -22.90 6.02 -0.95
C PHE A 226 -23.75 5.69 -2.17
N VAL A 227 -23.51 6.40 -3.27
CA VAL A 227 -24.18 6.15 -4.57
C VAL A 227 -23.09 5.97 -5.64
N PRO A 228 -23.04 4.80 -6.30
CA PRO A 228 -23.88 3.61 -6.09
C PRO A 228 -23.62 2.93 -4.73
N ALA A 229 -24.59 2.13 -4.29
CA ALA A 229 -24.44 1.32 -3.07
C ALA A 229 -23.23 0.37 -3.21
N GLN A 230 -22.45 0.26 -2.13
CA GLN A 230 -21.25 -0.58 -2.12
C GLN A 230 -21.62 -2.03 -1.81
N THR A 231 -20.94 -2.97 -2.46
CA THR A 231 -21.01 -4.39 -2.11
C THR A 231 -19.95 -4.71 -1.08
N GLU A 232 -20.34 -5.38 -0.01
CA GLU A 232 -19.44 -5.80 1.06
C GLU A 232 -18.99 -7.25 0.86
N PHE A 233 -17.71 -7.50 1.18
CA PHE A 233 -17.07 -8.80 1.04
C PHE A 233 -16.31 -9.16 2.32
N THR A 234 -16.29 -10.44 2.61
CA THR A 234 -15.38 -11.01 3.61
C THR A 234 -13.95 -11.09 3.04
N LEU A 235 -12.96 -11.16 3.91
CA LEU A 235 -11.58 -11.43 3.50
C LEU A 235 -11.46 -12.76 2.73
N ALA A 236 -12.23 -13.78 3.13
CA ALA A 236 -12.21 -15.09 2.45
C ALA A 236 -12.69 -14.99 1.00
N GLN A 237 -13.73 -14.22 0.72
CA GLN A 237 -14.22 -13.96 -0.65
C GLN A 237 -13.17 -13.22 -1.46
N ALA A 238 -12.59 -12.13 -0.92
CA ALA A 238 -11.55 -11.37 -1.61
C ALA A 238 -10.32 -12.25 -1.95
N ARG A 239 -9.92 -13.13 -1.03
CA ARG A 239 -8.80 -14.07 -1.25
C ARG A 239 -9.09 -15.12 -2.31
N ALA A 240 -10.35 -15.54 -2.44
CA ALA A 240 -10.74 -16.54 -3.45
C ALA A 240 -10.67 -15.98 -4.88
N ASP A 241 -10.93 -14.67 -5.02
CA ASP A 241 -10.93 -13.97 -6.31
C ASP A 241 -9.60 -13.29 -6.64
N PHE A 242 -8.70 -13.18 -5.65
CA PHE A 242 -7.37 -12.60 -5.76
C PHE A 242 -6.34 -13.69 -6.11
#